data_baa2a93e9a0c667b37c881510c0ac5f6
#
_entry.id   baa2a93e9a0c667b37c881510c0ac5f6
#
_cell.length_a   1.000
_cell.length_b   1.000
_cell.length_c   1.000
_cell.angle_alpha   90.00
_cell.angle_beta   90.00
_cell.angle_gamma   90.00
#
_symmetry.space_group_name_H-M   'P 1'
#
loop_
_entity.id
_entity.type
_entity.pdbx_description
1 polymer ?
#
loop_
_entity_poly.entity_id
_entity_poly.type
_entity_poly.pdbx_seq_one_letter_code
_entity_poly.pdbx_strand_id
1 'polypeptide(L)'
;MQNGPSAARKFDLEDRLLEYATAIIRLTERMPATRAGNHVANQILRSGTSPLFNHGEAESAESPSDFVHKLKICLKELRETKRGLRLVQRVPLIVSAAEVDPLLRETDELIRIFVASIRTATKRQLRETPAETYHA
;
A
#
# COMPACT_ATOMS: atom_id res chain seq x y z
N MET A 1 4.68 -4.76 29.38
CA MET A 1 4.62 -4.53 28.96
C MET A 1 3.63 -4.52 28.13
N GLN A 2 3.07 -4.33 28.20
CA GLN A 2 2.25 -4.32 27.37
C GLN A 2 1.88 -3.15 26.87
N ASN A 3 1.86 -2.94 25.67
CA ASN A 3 1.48 -1.76 24.99
C ASN A 3 -0.01 -1.64 25.05
N GLY A 4 -0.51 -0.47 25.27
CA GLY A 4 -1.92 -0.23 25.20
C GLY A 4 -2.39 -0.28 23.77
N PRO A 5 -3.72 -0.43 23.55
CA PRO A 5 -4.26 -0.51 22.21
C PRO A 5 -3.95 0.73 21.36
N SER A 6 -3.92 1.92 21.97
CA SER A 6 -3.65 3.12 21.19
C SER A 6 -2.20 3.17 20.71
N ALA A 7 -1.27 2.69 21.53
CA ALA A 7 0.13 2.63 21.12
C ALA A 7 0.31 1.66 19.98
N ALA A 8 -0.34 0.50 20.05
CA ALA A 8 -0.28 -0.49 19.00
C ALA A 8 -0.82 0.08 17.69
N ARG A 9 -1.96 0.79 17.74
CA ARG A 9 -2.53 1.37 16.54
C ARG A 9 -1.67 2.48 15.96
N LYS A 10 -0.95 3.20 16.82
CA LYS A 10 -0.14 4.32 16.38
C LYS A 10 0.98 3.88 15.44
N PHE A 11 1.59 2.73 15.73
CA PHE A 11 2.65 2.21 14.90
C PHE A 11 2.16 1.19 13.88
N ASP A 12 0.87 0.91 13.91
CA ASP A 12 0.33 -0.21 13.20
C ASP A 12 0.49 -0.10 11.69
N LEU A 13 0.26 1.06 11.10
CA LEU A 13 0.29 1.18 9.65
C LEU A 13 1.70 0.99 9.10
N GLU A 14 2.69 1.60 9.72
CA GLU A 14 4.08 1.42 9.30
C GLU A 14 4.48 -0.04 9.40
N ASP A 15 4.17 -0.68 10.53
CA ASP A 15 4.49 -2.09 10.72
C ASP A 15 3.73 -2.98 9.76
N ARG A 16 2.47 -2.67 9.49
CA ARG A 16 1.68 -3.45 8.53
C ARG A 16 2.26 -3.36 7.14
N LEU A 17 2.72 -2.18 6.73
CA LEU A 17 3.32 -2.01 5.41
C LEU A 17 4.66 -2.74 5.32
N LEU A 18 5.40 -2.76 6.41
CA LEU A 18 6.66 -3.51 6.46
C LEU A 18 6.40 -5.02 6.32
N GLU A 19 5.42 -5.54 7.07
CA GLU A 19 5.06 -6.94 6.98
C GLU A 19 4.50 -7.29 5.61
N TYR A 20 3.70 -6.37 5.05
CA TYR A 20 3.14 -6.55 3.72
C TYR A 20 4.26 -6.64 2.67
N ALA A 21 5.20 -5.71 2.70
CA ALA A 21 6.34 -5.71 1.77
C ALA A 21 7.15 -6.99 1.91
N THR A 22 7.33 -7.45 3.16
CA THR A 22 8.06 -8.69 3.43
C THR A 22 7.34 -9.89 2.79
N ALA A 23 6.02 -9.95 2.96
CA ALA A 23 5.23 -11.03 2.38
C ALA A 23 5.26 -10.99 0.86
N ILE A 24 5.22 -9.79 0.28
CA ILE A 24 5.33 -9.60 -1.16
C ILE A 24 6.66 -10.15 -1.67
N ILE A 25 7.76 -9.78 -1.02
CA ILE A 25 9.08 -10.25 -1.43
C ILE A 25 9.13 -11.78 -1.37
N ARG A 26 8.66 -12.36 -0.27
CA ARG A 26 8.68 -13.82 -0.12
C ARG A 26 7.84 -14.52 -1.17
N LEU A 27 6.69 -13.94 -1.52
CA LEU A 27 5.87 -14.50 -2.58
C LEU A 27 6.61 -14.49 -3.92
N THR A 28 7.21 -13.35 -4.28
CA THR A 28 7.88 -13.23 -5.56
C THR A 28 9.07 -14.19 -5.68
N GLU A 29 9.73 -14.48 -4.54
CA GLU A 29 10.85 -15.41 -4.54
C GLU A 29 10.43 -16.85 -4.79
N ARG A 30 9.15 -17.16 -4.59
CA ARG A 30 8.63 -18.50 -4.86
C ARG A 30 8.01 -18.64 -6.24
N MET A 31 7.95 -17.57 -7.00
CA MET A 31 7.40 -17.64 -8.35
C MET A 31 8.41 -18.23 -9.32
N PRO A 32 7.94 -18.89 -10.38
CA PRO A 32 8.86 -19.61 -11.27
C PRO A 32 9.74 -18.68 -12.08
N ALA A 33 10.96 -19.15 -12.37
CA ALA A 33 11.91 -18.40 -13.18
C ALA A 33 11.62 -18.60 -14.66
N THR A 34 10.40 -18.30 -15.06
CA THR A 34 9.98 -18.31 -16.46
C THR A 34 9.85 -16.87 -16.92
N ARG A 35 9.65 -16.68 -18.22
CA ARG A 35 9.46 -15.32 -18.73
C ARG A 35 8.29 -14.62 -18.05
N ALA A 36 7.15 -15.29 -17.99
CA ALA A 36 5.95 -14.71 -17.38
C ALA A 36 6.13 -14.56 -15.87
N GLY A 37 6.68 -15.58 -15.22
CA GLY A 37 6.91 -15.52 -13.78
C GLY A 37 7.82 -14.35 -13.39
N ASN A 38 8.91 -14.16 -14.12
CA ASN A 38 9.83 -13.06 -13.85
C ASN A 38 9.16 -11.70 -14.06
N HIS A 39 8.39 -11.59 -15.13
CA HIS A 39 7.72 -10.32 -15.43
C HIS A 39 6.72 -9.94 -14.34
N VAL A 40 5.84 -10.88 -13.99
CA VAL A 40 4.81 -10.62 -13.00
C VAL A 40 5.43 -10.43 -11.61
N ALA A 41 6.46 -11.23 -11.28
CA ALA A 41 7.16 -11.07 -10.00
C ALA A 41 7.76 -9.68 -9.88
N ASN A 42 8.39 -9.17 -10.95
CA ASN A 42 8.99 -7.83 -10.92
C ASN A 42 7.93 -6.74 -10.74
N GLN A 43 6.79 -6.87 -11.40
CA GLN A 43 5.69 -5.92 -11.27
C GLN A 43 5.17 -5.89 -9.84
N ILE A 44 4.93 -7.06 -9.26
CA ILE A 44 4.39 -7.16 -7.90
C ILE A 44 5.42 -6.70 -6.88
N LEU A 45 6.69 -7.05 -7.09
CA LEU A 45 7.75 -6.62 -6.19
C LEU A 45 7.80 -5.10 -6.11
N ARG A 46 7.74 -4.43 -7.24
CA ARG A 46 7.78 -2.97 -7.29
C ARG A 46 6.53 -2.37 -6.65
N SER A 47 5.34 -2.82 -7.09
CA SER A 47 4.10 -2.21 -6.62
C SER A 47 3.80 -2.54 -5.16
N GLY A 48 4.17 -3.75 -4.72
CA GLY A 48 3.84 -4.19 -3.37
C GLY A 48 4.78 -3.66 -2.30
N THR A 49 5.99 -3.24 -2.68
CA THR A 49 6.92 -2.62 -1.72
C THR A 49 6.82 -1.10 -1.73
N SER A 50 6.28 -0.52 -2.79
CA SER A 50 6.17 0.92 -2.94
C SER A 50 5.37 1.61 -1.83
N PRO A 51 4.25 1.04 -1.34
CA PRO A 51 3.49 1.70 -0.27
C PRO A 51 4.30 1.95 0.99
N LEU A 52 5.20 1.03 1.35
CA LEU A 52 6.05 1.25 2.52
C LEU A 52 6.91 2.51 2.35
N PHE A 53 7.54 2.66 1.20
CA PHE A 53 8.43 3.79 0.97
C PHE A 53 7.68 5.09 0.77
N ASN A 54 6.56 5.06 0.05
CA ASN A 54 5.76 6.27 -0.18
C ASN A 54 5.04 6.74 1.08
N HIS A 55 4.65 5.82 1.95
CA HIS A 55 4.10 6.18 3.24
C HIS A 55 5.16 6.91 4.07
N GLY A 56 6.39 6.43 4.05
CA GLY A 56 7.49 7.10 4.72
C GLY A 56 7.70 8.51 4.19
N GLU A 57 7.59 8.69 2.87
CA GLU A 57 7.71 10.01 2.28
C GLU A 57 6.55 10.92 2.66
N ALA A 58 5.34 10.35 2.78
CA ALA A 58 4.18 11.11 3.22
C ALA A 58 4.40 11.66 4.63
N GLU A 59 5.00 10.86 5.50
CA GLU A 59 5.28 11.28 6.87
C GLU A 59 6.27 12.45 6.92
N SER A 60 7.08 12.62 5.88
CA SER A 60 8.05 13.71 5.77
C SER A 60 7.62 14.76 4.75
N ALA A 61 6.34 14.77 4.38
CA ALA A 61 5.86 15.68 3.35
C ALA A 61 6.00 17.14 3.77
N GLU A 62 6.30 17.99 2.79
CA GLU A 62 6.55 19.40 3.05
C GLU A 62 5.28 20.25 3.03
N SER A 63 4.17 19.69 2.58
CA SER A 63 2.91 20.42 2.50
C SER A 63 1.75 19.45 2.60
N PRO A 64 0.55 19.94 2.96
CA PRO A 64 -0.63 19.09 2.97
C PRO A 64 -0.93 18.46 1.62
N SER A 65 -0.70 19.19 0.53
CA SER A 65 -0.97 18.62 -0.80
C SER A 65 0.04 17.54 -1.16
N ASP A 66 1.31 17.69 -0.74
CA ASP A 66 2.31 16.67 -0.96
C ASP A 66 1.98 15.41 -0.16
N PHE A 67 1.52 15.59 1.07
CA PHE A 67 1.09 14.47 1.91
C PHE A 67 -0.03 13.67 1.24
N VAL A 68 -1.07 14.36 0.77
CA VAL A 68 -2.19 13.71 0.08
C VAL A 68 -1.71 13.01 -1.18
N HIS A 69 -0.82 13.65 -1.93
CA HIS A 69 -0.29 13.08 -3.16
C HIS A 69 0.44 11.75 -2.88
N LYS A 70 1.27 11.72 -1.84
CA LYS A 70 2.00 10.51 -1.49
C LYS A 70 1.07 9.39 -1.06
N LEU A 71 0.00 9.72 -0.32
CA LEU A 71 -0.99 8.72 0.04
C LEU A 71 -1.70 8.15 -1.18
N LYS A 72 -1.99 9.00 -2.18
CA LYS A 72 -2.61 8.55 -3.41
C LYS A 72 -1.71 7.62 -4.21
N ILE A 73 -0.40 7.83 -4.16
CA ILE A 73 0.54 6.92 -4.79
C ILE A 73 0.47 5.56 -4.10
N CYS A 74 0.44 5.53 -2.76
CA CYS A 74 0.31 4.29 -2.03
C CYS A 74 -0.94 3.52 -2.46
N LEU A 75 -2.07 4.21 -2.57
CA LEU A 75 -3.33 3.59 -2.96
C LEU A 75 -3.26 3.03 -4.37
N LYS A 76 -2.70 3.79 -5.30
CA LYS A 76 -2.55 3.35 -6.68
C LYS A 76 -1.71 2.07 -6.75
N GLU A 77 -0.59 2.04 -6.01
CA GLU A 77 0.29 0.89 -6.04
C GLU A 77 -0.35 -0.34 -5.40
N LEU A 78 -1.13 -0.14 -4.33
CA LEU A 78 -1.86 -1.25 -3.73
C LEU A 78 -2.89 -1.85 -4.68
N ARG A 79 -3.58 -1.01 -5.43
CA ARG A 79 -4.54 -1.48 -6.43
C ARG A 79 -3.85 -2.25 -7.55
N GLU A 80 -2.69 -1.79 -7.96
CA GLU A 80 -1.89 -2.49 -8.96
C GLU A 80 -1.44 -3.85 -8.43
N THR A 81 -0.99 -3.89 -7.16
CA THR A 81 -0.58 -5.13 -6.53
C THR A 81 -1.73 -6.13 -6.46
N LYS A 82 -2.93 -5.65 -6.14
CA LYS A 82 -4.10 -6.51 -6.09
C LYS A 82 -4.33 -7.21 -7.43
N ARG A 83 -4.23 -6.46 -8.52
CA ARG A 83 -4.39 -7.04 -9.85
C ARG A 83 -3.32 -8.09 -10.13
N GLY A 84 -2.08 -7.79 -9.74
CA GLY A 84 -0.99 -8.75 -9.91
C GLY A 84 -1.21 -10.03 -9.14
N LEU A 85 -1.65 -9.90 -7.88
CA LEU A 85 -1.92 -11.08 -7.04
C LEU A 85 -3.04 -11.94 -7.60
N ARG A 86 -4.08 -11.30 -8.14
CA ARG A 86 -5.17 -12.05 -8.77
C ARG A 86 -4.67 -12.79 -10.01
N LEU A 87 -3.76 -12.18 -10.76
CA LEU A 87 -3.17 -12.83 -11.91
C LEU A 87 -2.34 -14.05 -11.50
N VAL A 88 -1.59 -13.91 -10.41
CA VAL A 88 -0.80 -15.02 -9.87
C VAL A 88 -1.71 -16.21 -9.55
N GLN A 89 -2.87 -15.95 -8.97
CA GLN A 89 -3.82 -17.01 -8.65
C GLN A 89 -4.46 -17.63 -9.89
N ARG A 90 -4.75 -16.79 -10.85
CA ARG A 90 -5.53 -17.22 -12.03
C ARG A 90 -4.74 -18.10 -12.97
N VAL A 91 -3.47 -17.84 -13.19
CA VAL A 91 -2.62 -18.57 -14.14
C VAL A 91 -2.52 -20.05 -13.77
N PRO A 92 -2.13 -20.56 -12.59
CA PRO A 92 -1.45 -19.89 -11.47
C PRO A 92 0.08 -19.82 -11.67
N LEU A 93 0.68 -18.87 -11.02
CA LEU A 93 2.14 -18.69 -11.04
C LEU A 93 2.77 -19.10 -9.71
N ILE A 94 2.06 -19.90 -8.93
CA ILE A 94 2.56 -20.43 -7.67
C ILE A 94 1.89 -21.76 -7.43
N VAL A 95 2.55 -22.65 -6.68
CA VAL A 95 2.11 -24.01 -6.51
C VAL A 95 0.71 -24.09 -5.92
N SER A 96 0.44 -23.31 -4.88
CA SER A 96 -0.89 -23.29 -4.27
C SER A 96 -1.47 -21.88 -4.39
N ALA A 97 -2.49 -21.74 -5.24
CA ALA A 97 -3.13 -20.44 -5.45
C ALA A 97 -3.74 -19.91 -4.15
N ALA A 98 -4.18 -20.78 -3.25
CA ALA A 98 -4.78 -20.37 -1.99
C ALA A 98 -3.79 -19.66 -1.08
N GLU A 99 -2.49 -19.84 -1.26
CA GLU A 99 -1.48 -19.14 -0.46
C GLU A 99 -1.56 -17.64 -0.64
N VAL A 100 -2.14 -17.17 -1.74
CA VAL A 100 -2.22 -15.75 -2.03
C VAL A 100 -3.39 -15.09 -1.31
N ASP A 101 -4.36 -15.88 -0.84
CA ASP A 101 -5.58 -15.34 -0.22
C ASP A 101 -5.31 -14.41 0.97
N PRO A 102 -4.44 -14.79 1.94
CA PRO A 102 -4.19 -13.87 3.07
C PRO A 102 -3.61 -12.54 2.61
N LEU A 103 -2.75 -12.58 1.58
CA LEU A 103 -2.12 -11.38 1.07
C LEU A 103 -3.14 -10.51 0.34
N LEU A 104 -4.08 -11.12 -0.38
CA LEU A 104 -5.16 -10.38 -1.02
C LEU A 104 -6.06 -9.72 0.02
N ARG A 105 -6.36 -10.41 1.13
CA ARG A 105 -7.16 -9.83 2.20
C ARG A 105 -6.46 -8.63 2.82
N GLU A 106 -5.16 -8.74 3.05
CA GLU A 106 -4.40 -7.62 3.61
C GLU A 106 -4.34 -6.46 2.61
N THR A 107 -4.19 -6.77 1.32
CA THR A 107 -4.20 -5.73 0.29
C THR A 107 -5.51 -4.95 0.33
N ASP A 108 -6.64 -5.65 0.43
CA ASP A 108 -7.95 -5.00 0.50
C ASP A 108 -8.08 -4.15 1.75
N GLU A 109 -7.56 -4.63 2.89
CA GLU A 109 -7.58 -3.86 4.13
C GLU A 109 -6.76 -2.58 3.99
N LEU A 110 -5.56 -2.70 3.45
CA LEU A 110 -4.70 -1.54 3.26
C LEU A 110 -5.32 -0.54 2.30
N ILE A 111 -5.96 -1.01 1.24
CA ILE A 111 -6.67 -0.13 0.31
C ILE A 111 -7.72 0.69 1.07
N ARG A 112 -8.51 0.03 1.93
CA ARG A 112 -9.55 0.73 2.70
C ARG A 112 -8.93 1.76 3.63
N ILE A 113 -7.81 1.43 4.26
CA ILE A 113 -7.13 2.36 5.16
C ILE A 113 -6.66 3.60 4.39
N PHE A 114 -6.06 3.41 3.23
CA PHE A 114 -5.56 4.56 2.46
C PHE A 114 -6.70 5.38 1.87
N VAL A 115 -7.79 4.75 1.45
CA VAL A 115 -8.97 5.50 0.99
C VAL A 115 -9.48 6.40 2.12
N ALA A 116 -9.60 5.85 3.34
CA ALA A 116 -10.08 6.62 4.48
C ALA A 116 -9.10 7.73 4.85
N SER A 117 -7.80 7.43 4.82
CA SER A 117 -6.77 8.42 5.16
C SER A 117 -6.74 9.58 4.18
N ILE A 118 -6.88 9.27 2.89
CA ILE A 118 -6.92 10.31 1.84
C ILE A 118 -8.15 11.18 2.04
N ARG A 119 -9.29 10.57 2.32
CA ARG A 119 -10.53 11.33 2.54
C ARG A 119 -10.37 12.29 3.71
N THR A 120 -9.83 11.80 4.83
CA THR A 120 -9.61 12.62 6.01
C THR A 120 -8.62 13.75 5.74
N ALA A 121 -7.52 13.43 5.08
CA ALA A 121 -6.48 14.43 4.78
C ALA A 121 -7.00 15.49 3.80
N THR A 122 -7.80 15.08 2.82
CA THR A 122 -8.38 16.00 1.85
C THR A 122 -9.35 16.95 2.53
N LYS A 123 -10.18 16.46 3.43
CA LYS A 123 -11.09 17.33 4.18
C LYS A 123 -10.33 18.32 5.05
N ARG A 124 -9.26 17.86 5.69
CA ARG A 124 -8.43 18.75 6.51
C ARG A 124 -7.77 19.81 5.66
N GLN A 125 -7.25 19.43 4.49
CA GLN A 125 -6.63 20.36 3.56
C GLN A 125 -7.60 21.45 3.14
N LEU A 126 -8.85 21.07 2.83
CA LEU A 126 -9.86 22.04 2.43
C LEU A 126 -10.19 23.02 3.56
N ARG A 127 -10.24 22.53 4.81
CA ARG A 127 -10.51 23.41 5.95
C ARG A 127 -9.36 24.39 6.19
N GLU A 128 -8.13 23.98 5.92
CA GLU A 128 -6.96 24.79 6.22
C GLU A 128 -6.61 25.73 5.08
N THR A 129 -7.29 25.63 3.94
CA THR A 129 -7.06 26.51 2.81
C THR A 129 -7.71 27.85 3.10
N PRO A 130 -6.93 28.95 3.16
CA PRO A 130 -7.51 30.26 3.45
C PRO A 130 -8.48 30.70 2.33
N ALA A 131 -9.49 31.47 2.75
CA ALA A 131 -10.49 31.94 1.80
C ALA A 131 -9.86 32.81 0.72
N GLU A 132 -8.83 33.57 1.06
CA GLU A 132 -8.18 34.46 0.10
C GLU A 132 -7.53 33.72 -1.06
N THR A 133 -7.28 32.43 -0.94
CA THR A 133 -6.74 31.69 -2.08
C THR A 133 -7.74 31.61 -3.22
N TYR A 134 -8.99 31.88 -2.96
CA TYR A 134 -10.02 31.86 -3.98
C TYR A 134 -10.21 33.20 -4.66
N HIS A 135 -9.49 34.21 -4.19
CA HIS A 135 -9.61 35.54 -4.72
C HIS A 135 -8.54 35.88 -5.73
N ALA A 136 -7.65 34.97 -5.96
CA ALA A 136 -6.52 35.23 -6.87
C ALA A 136 -6.95 35.26 -8.35
#